data_ffc39dd1ce83882f93fe28b3da660c72
#
_entry.id   ffc39dd1ce83882f93fe28b3da660c72
#
_cell.length_a   1.000
_cell.length_b   1.000
_cell.length_c   1.000
_cell.angle_alpha   90.00
_cell.angle_beta   90.00
_cell.angle_gamma   90.00
#
_symmetry.space_group_name_H-M   'P 1'
#
loop_
_entity.id
_entity.type
_entity.pdbx_description
1 polymer ?
#
loop_
_entity_poly.entity_id
_entity_poly.type
_entity_poly.pdbx_seq_one_letter_code
_entity_poly.pdbx_strand_id
1 'polypeptide(L)'
;IVHGDGLQTRSFTWVHDIVEALVKVGQIEGLSGHSFNLGSTEEVTILQLAQMISRLRLVNVEYGEPNFGDSARRIPDVSGNHLIDWVATTKLEDGLNQLL
;
A
#
# COMPACT_ATOMS: atom_id res chain seq x y z
N ILE A 1 -4.90 -16.36 5.37
CA ILE A 1 -4.35 -16.58 6.73
C ILE A 1 -3.73 -15.29 7.24
N VAL A 2 -4.13 -14.86 8.42
CA VAL A 2 -3.50 -13.75 9.14
C VAL A 2 -2.42 -14.32 10.05
N HIS A 3 -1.17 -13.94 9.84
CA HIS A 3 -0.07 -14.40 10.67
C HIS A 3 0.06 -13.54 11.94
N GLY A 4 0.10 -14.18 13.10
CA GLY A 4 0.11 -13.51 14.39
C GLY A 4 -1.26 -12.92 14.74
N ASP A 5 -1.28 -11.76 15.41
CA ASP A 5 -2.52 -11.09 15.83
C ASP A 5 -3.12 -10.18 14.75
N GLY A 6 -2.41 -9.99 13.64
CA GLY A 6 -2.87 -9.12 12.56
C GLY A 6 -2.78 -7.62 12.84
N LEU A 7 -2.12 -7.21 13.92
CA LEU A 7 -2.01 -5.79 14.29
C LEU A 7 -0.83 -5.08 13.62
N GLN A 8 0.04 -5.80 12.91
CA GLN A 8 1.07 -5.18 12.09
C GLN A 8 0.41 -4.33 10.99
N THR A 9 0.99 -3.16 10.71
CA THR A 9 0.43 -2.22 9.76
C THR A 9 1.26 -2.15 8.49
N ARG A 10 0.58 -1.92 7.37
CA ARG A 10 1.17 -1.75 6.04
C ARG A 10 0.37 -0.70 5.28
N SER A 11 0.94 -0.21 4.21
CA SER A 11 0.18 0.51 3.20
C SER A 11 0.20 -0.27 1.90
N PHE A 12 -0.92 -0.21 1.19
CA PHE A 12 -1.08 -0.89 -0.09
C PHE A 12 -1.40 0.16 -1.14
N THR A 13 -0.74 0.07 -2.29
CA THR A 13 -0.86 1.07 -3.33
C THR A 13 -1.45 0.45 -4.58
N TRP A 14 -2.45 1.11 -5.15
CA TRP A 14 -3.06 0.69 -6.41
C TRP A 14 -2.05 0.79 -7.54
N VAL A 15 -1.97 -0.25 -8.36
CA VAL A 15 -0.94 -0.34 -9.42
C VAL A 15 -1.03 0.80 -10.42
N HIS A 16 -2.23 1.26 -10.75
CA HIS A 16 -2.41 2.36 -11.71
C HIS A 16 -1.90 3.69 -11.13
N ASP A 17 -1.98 3.88 -9.82
CA ASP A 17 -1.39 5.06 -9.16
C ASP A 17 0.14 5.04 -9.29
N ILE A 18 0.76 3.88 -9.13
CA ILE A 18 2.21 3.72 -9.30
C ILE A 18 2.61 3.96 -10.77
N VAL A 19 1.85 3.44 -11.72
CA VAL A 19 2.11 3.66 -13.15
C VAL A 19 2.04 5.15 -13.47
N GLU A 20 1.05 5.86 -12.96
CA GLU A 20 0.92 7.32 -13.14
C GLU A 20 2.14 8.05 -12.59
N ALA A 21 2.62 7.67 -11.40
CA ALA A 21 3.82 8.25 -10.80
C ALA A 21 5.07 8.01 -11.66
N LEU A 22 5.24 6.79 -12.17
CA LEU A 22 6.38 6.44 -13.02
C LEU A 22 6.38 7.24 -14.32
N VAL A 23 5.23 7.43 -14.94
CA VAL A 23 5.10 8.27 -16.15
C VAL A 23 5.48 9.72 -15.83
N LYS A 24 4.99 10.27 -14.73
CA LYS A 24 5.35 11.63 -14.31
C LYS A 24 6.84 11.79 -14.09
N VAL A 25 7.49 10.85 -13.39
CA VAL A 25 8.94 10.90 -13.16
C VAL A 25 9.70 10.90 -14.48
N GLY A 26 9.26 10.09 -15.45
CA GLY A 26 9.90 10.02 -16.76
C GLY A 26 9.73 11.29 -17.61
N GLN A 27 8.72 12.11 -17.32
CA GLN A 27 8.43 13.34 -18.08
C GLN A 27 9.05 14.60 -17.50
N ILE A 28 9.47 14.58 -16.23
CA ILE A 28 10.03 15.74 -15.55
C ILE A 28 11.53 15.79 -15.79
N GLU A 29 12.03 16.93 -16.29
CA GLU A 29 13.46 17.17 -16.45
C GLU A 29 14.10 17.55 -15.10
N GLY A 30 15.39 17.28 -14.96
CA GLY A 30 16.15 17.72 -13.79
C GLY A 30 16.05 16.80 -12.58
N LEU A 31 15.44 15.61 -12.71
CA LEU A 31 15.32 14.63 -11.62
C LEU A 31 16.44 13.60 -11.59
N SER A 32 17.40 13.68 -12.51
CA SER A 32 18.53 12.74 -12.58
C SER A 32 19.28 12.71 -11.26
N GLY A 33 19.51 11.52 -10.72
CA GLY A 33 20.19 11.33 -9.44
C GLY A 33 19.30 11.46 -8.21
N HIS A 34 18.01 11.79 -8.36
CA HIS A 34 17.05 11.82 -7.27
C HIS A 34 16.38 10.46 -7.07
N SER A 35 16.05 10.15 -5.82
CA SER A 35 15.33 8.94 -5.46
C SER A 35 13.97 9.33 -4.84
N PHE A 36 12.94 8.55 -5.16
CA PHE A 36 11.58 8.78 -4.64
C PHE A 36 11.01 7.48 -4.10
N ASN A 37 10.32 7.57 -2.97
CA ASN A 37 9.49 6.49 -2.48
C ASN A 37 8.08 6.71 -3.00
N LEU A 38 7.56 5.73 -3.73
CA LEU A 38 6.21 5.80 -4.31
C LEU A 38 5.28 4.87 -3.54
N GLY A 39 4.22 5.41 -2.99
CA GLY A 39 3.26 4.58 -2.28
C GLY A 39 2.19 5.39 -1.58
N SER A 40 1.15 4.68 -1.15
CA SER A 40 0.11 5.24 -0.32
C SER A 40 0.59 5.39 1.12
N THR A 41 0.12 6.43 1.80
CA THR A 41 0.32 6.60 3.24
C THR A 41 -0.88 6.14 4.06
N GLU A 42 -1.88 5.56 3.42
CA GLU A 42 -3.02 4.97 4.13
C GLU A 42 -2.56 3.75 4.93
N GLU A 43 -2.49 3.89 6.24
CA GLU A 43 -2.01 2.84 7.14
C GLU A 43 -3.16 1.95 7.56
N VAL A 44 -3.04 0.64 7.32
CA VAL A 44 -4.04 -0.34 7.72
C VAL A 44 -3.37 -1.53 8.40
N THR A 45 -4.06 -2.16 9.34
CA THR A 45 -3.59 -3.42 9.91
C THR A 45 -3.90 -4.56 8.95
N ILE A 46 -3.12 -5.64 9.04
CA ILE A 46 -3.39 -6.85 8.26
C ILE A 46 -4.76 -7.44 8.62
N LEU A 47 -5.18 -7.30 9.88
CA LEU A 47 -6.51 -7.71 10.30
C LEU A 47 -7.61 -6.92 9.58
N GLN A 48 -7.46 -5.59 9.47
CA GLN A 48 -8.40 -4.74 8.72
C GLN A 48 -8.48 -5.16 7.25
N LEU A 49 -7.33 -5.44 6.62
CA LEU A 49 -7.28 -5.93 5.24
C LEU A 49 -8.04 -7.26 5.11
N ALA A 50 -7.79 -8.19 6.02
CA ALA A 50 -8.46 -9.49 6.01
C ALA A 50 -9.98 -9.34 6.15
N GLN A 51 -10.43 -8.44 7.03
CA GLN A 51 -11.86 -8.16 7.22
C GLN A 51 -12.49 -7.54 5.97
N MET A 52 -11.79 -6.64 5.27
CA MET A 52 -12.26 -6.06 4.00
C MET A 52 -12.45 -7.15 2.94
N ILE A 53 -11.47 -8.02 2.78
CA ILE A 53 -11.53 -9.14 1.81
C ILE A 53 -12.65 -10.09 2.17
N SER A 54 -12.80 -10.42 3.45
CA SER A 54 -13.87 -11.30 3.94
C SER A 54 -15.26 -10.77 3.58
N ARG A 55 -15.48 -9.47 3.74
CA ARG A 55 -16.76 -8.84 3.38
C ARG A 55 -17.03 -8.86 1.88
N LEU A 56 -15.98 -8.66 1.06
CA LEU A 56 -16.12 -8.59 -0.39
C LEU A 56 -16.30 -9.96 -1.04
N ARG A 57 -15.71 -11.01 -0.47
CA ARG A 57 -15.72 -12.35 -1.05
C ARG A 57 -16.34 -13.42 -0.17
N LEU A 58 -16.85 -13.05 0.99
CA LEU A 58 -17.52 -13.97 1.92
C LEU A 58 -16.64 -15.18 2.29
N VAL A 59 -15.36 -14.94 2.52
CA VAL A 59 -14.40 -15.95 2.96
C VAL A 59 -14.10 -15.78 4.45
N ASN A 60 -13.73 -16.86 5.10
CA ASN A 60 -13.38 -16.85 6.52
C ASN A 60 -11.93 -16.37 6.72
N VAL A 61 -11.72 -15.61 7.79
CA VAL A 61 -10.38 -15.22 8.24
C VAL A 61 -9.82 -16.32 9.13
N GLU A 62 -8.63 -16.79 8.78
CA GLU A 62 -7.89 -17.79 9.58
C GLU A 62 -6.60 -17.16 10.10
N TYR A 63 -6.16 -17.58 11.28
CA TYR A 63 -4.94 -17.08 11.90
C TYR A 63 -3.85 -18.16 11.84
N GLY A 64 -2.61 -17.72 11.54
CA GLY A 64 -1.44 -18.57 11.53
C GLY A 64 -0.38 -18.08 12.50
N GLU A 65 0.74 -18.81 12.56
CA GLU A 65 1.86 -18.40 13.38
C GLU A 65 2.47 -17.08 12.90
N PRO A 66 3.02 -16.24 13.82
CA PRO A 66 3.72 -15.04 13.43
C PRO A 66 4.91 -15.33 12.51
N ASN A 67 5.10 -14.49 11.51
CA ASN A 67 6.28 -14.59 10.65
C ASN A 67 7.51 -14.05 11.37
N PHE A 68 8.59 -14.82 11.37
CA PHE A 68 9.85 -14.39 11.98
C PHE A 68 10.39 -13.15 11.24
N GLY A 69 10.76 -12.13 12.03
CA GLY A 69 11.34 -10.90 11.46
C GLY A 69 10.32 -9.94 10.82
N ASP A 70 9.01 -10.21 10.95
CA ASP A 70 7.99 -9.33 10.42
C ASP A 70 7.99 -7.98 11.18
N SER A 71 7.93 -6.87 10.42
CA SER A 71 7.90 -5.53 11.00
C SER A 71 6.50 -5.19 11.49
N ALA A 72 6.43 -4.53 12.66
CA ALA A 72 5.15 -4.05 13.19
C ALA A 72 4.54 -2.95 12.31
N ARG A 73 5.37 -2.12 11.69
CA ARG A 73 4.92 -1.00 10.84
C ARG A 73 5.86 -0.85 9.65
N ARG A 74 5.28 -0.65 8.47
CA ARG A 74 6.06 -0.42 7.24
C ARG A 74 5.27 0.50 6.32
N ILE A 75 5.51 1.81 6.44
CA ILE A 75 4.83 2.85 5.67
C ILE A 75 5.89 3.67 4.95
N PRO A 76 5.73 3.98 3.64
CA PRO A 76 6.72 4.75 2.90
C PRO A 76 6.77 6.20 3.37
N ASP A 77 7.98 6.76 3.40
CA ASP A 77 8.17 8.20 3.56
C ASP A 77 8.10 8.83 2.16
N VAL A 78 7.02 9.57 1.89
CA VAL A 78 6.77 10.19 0.60
C VAL A 78 7.00 11.71 0.63
N SER A 79 7.73 12.22 1.62
CA SER A 79 7.97 13.65 1.79
C SER A 79 8.66 14.32 0.59
N GLY A 80 9.43 13.55 -0.21
CA GLY A 80 10.08 14.06 -1.43
C GLY A 80 9.16 14.17 -2.65
N ASN A 81 7.92 13.70 -2.58
CA ASN A 81 7.05 13.60 -3.75
C ASN A 81 6.53 14.96 -4.25
N HIS A 82 6.72 16.04 -3.48
CA HIS A 82 6.41 17.38 -3.97
C HIS A 82 7.19 17.75 -5.26
N LEU A 83 8.35 17.13 -5.49
CA LEU A 83 9.16 17.36 -6.69
C LEU A 83 8.49 16.82 -7.96
N ILE A 84 7.61 15.85 -7.84
CA ILE A 84 6.89 15.25 -8.97
C ILE A 84 5.39 15.53 -8.94
N ASP A 85 4.92 16.29 -7.95
CA ASP A 85 3.51 16.67 -7.78
C ASP A 85 2.57 15.48 -7.89
N TRP A 86 2.86 14.43 -7.11
CA TRP A 86 2.08 13.20 -7.13
C TRP A 86 1.82 12.67 -5.72
N VAL A 87 0.60 12.19 -5.51
CA VAL A 87 0.22 11.41 -4.33
C VAL A 87 -0.67 10.25 -4.78
N ALA A 88 -0.64 9.14 -4.05
CA ALA A 88 -1.55 8.03 -4.31
C ALA A 88 -2.97 8.46 -3.94
N THR A 89 -3.91 8.27 -4.86
CA THR A 89 -5.30 8.76 -4.71
C THR A 89 -6.31 7.64 -4.47
N THR A 90 -6.00 6.41 -4.88
CA THR A 90 -6.92 5.28 -4.77
C THR A 90 -6.87 4.70 -3.36
N LYS A 91 -8.01 4.67 -2.68
CA LYS A 91 -8.13 4.03 -1.37
C LYS A 91 -8.06 2.52 -1.50
N LEU A 92 -7.57 1.86 -0.46
CA LEU A 92 -7.45 0.40 -0.42
C LEU A 92 -8.79 -0.29 -0.72
N GLU A 93 -9.88 0.17 -0.12
CA GLU A 93 -11.20 -0.41 -0.33
C GLU A 93 -11.63 -0.33 -1.81
N ASP A 94 -11.38 0.81 -2.46
CA ASP A 94 -11.71 1.00 -3.88
C ASP A 94 -10.88 0.10 -4.77
N GLY A 95 -9.59 -0.03 -4.49
CA GLY A 95 -8.71 -0.94 -5.22
C GLY A 95 -9.13 -2.40 -5.07
N LEU A 96 -9.48 -2.83 -3.86
CA LEU A 96 -9.97 -4.19 -3.61
C LEU A 96 -11.28 -4.47 -4.35
N ASN A 97 -12.19 -3.51 -4.41
CA ASN A 97 -13.45 -3.64 -5.16
C ASN A 97 -13.20 -3.88 -6.65
N GLN A 98 -12.17 -3.29 -7.22
CA GLN A 98 -11.81 -3.50 -8.62
C GLN A 98 -11.14 -4.86 -8.86
N LEU A 99 -10.35 -5.35 -7.91
CA LEU A 99 -9.66 -6.64 -8.03
C LEU A 99 -10.57 -7.83 -7.77
N LEU A 100 -11.50 -7.71 -6.86
CA LEU A 100 -12.36 -8.78 -6.39
C LEU A 100 -13.77 -8.60 -6.94
#